data_77065e5d23315fee193d487dac11580d
#
_entry.id   77065e5d23315fee193d487dac11580d
#
_cell.length_a   1.000
_cell.length_b   1.000
_cell.length_c   1.000
_cell.angle_alpha   90.00
_cell.angle_beta   90.00
_cell.angle_gamma   90.00
#
_symmetry.space_group_name_H-M   'P 1'
#
loop_
_entity.id
_entity.type
_entity.pdbx_description
1 polymer ?
#
loop_
_entity_poly.entity_id
_entity_poly.type
_entity_poly.pdbx_seq_one_letter_code
_entity_poly.pdbx_strand_id
1 'polypeptide(L)'
;AEVTHDHPEGIKGAQATAAAIFLARTGHGKEEIKAYVEREFGYDLSRSCDEIRPTYHHVENCQETVPQAITAFLESTDFEDALRTAVSLGGDSDTLAAITGSIAEAFYGVPEELQQECRKRLTPKLAEILRRWESALYNEKICGRI
;
A
#
# COMPACT_ATOMS: atom_id res chain seq x y z
N ALA A 1 9.48 -2.61 -11.26
CA ALA A 1 8.78 -1.67 -12.16
C ALA A 1 9.57 -1.46 -13.46
N GLU A 2 10.85 -1.18 -13.40
CA GLU A 2 11.71 -0.80 -14.54
C GLU A 2 11.68 -1.78 -15.74
N VAL A 3 11.46 -3.06 -15.49
CA VAL A 3 11.38 -4.10 -16.56
C VAL A 3 10.19 -3.86 -17.51
N THR A 4 9.11 -3.25 -17.01
CA THR A 4 7.87 -3.02 -17.76
C THR A 4 7.51 -1.54 -17.85
N HIS A 5 7.95 -0.73 -16.88
CA HIS A 5 7.61 0.69 -16.73
C HIS A 5 8.86 1.45 -16.28
N ASP A 6 9.67 1.89 -17.25
CA ASP A 6 10.98 2.54 -17.02
C ASP A 6 10.91 4.07 -16.94
N HIS A 7 9.70 4.65 -16.96
CA HIS A 7 9.55 6.09 -16.75
C HIS A 7 10.01 6.47 -15.33
N PRO A 8 10.82 7.54 -15.16
CA PRO A 8 11.36 7.92 -13.85
C PRO A 8 10.32 8.06 -12.74
N GLU A 9 9.15 8.64 -13.04
CA GLU A 9 8.07 8.77 -12.05
C GLU A 9 7.42 7.42 -11.70
N GLY A 10 7.35 6.48 -12.64
CA GLY A 10 6.88 5.12 -12.36
C GLY A 10 7.84 4.36 -11.44
N ILE A 11 9.15 4.48 -11.69
CA ILE A 11 10.19 3.90 -10.84
C ILE A 11 10.13 4.53 -9.45
N LYS A 12 10.04 5.86 -9.36
CA LYS A 12 9.92 6.61 -8.11
C LYS A 12 8.69 6.17 -7.30
N GLY A 13 7.52 6.05 -7.94
CA GLY A 13 6.30 5.60 -7.29
C GLY A 13 6.42 4.19 -6.69
N ALA A 14 7.00 3.26 -7.46
CA ALA A 14 7.26 1.90 -6.99
C ALA A 14 8.25 1.87 -5.82
N GLN A 15 9.30 2.68 -5.88
CA GLN A 15 10.30 2.80 -4.81
C GLN A 15 9.69 3.40 -3.54
N ALA A 16 8.88 4.46 -3.64
CA ALA A 16 8.21 5.08 -2.51
C ALA A 16 7.26 4.11 -1.81
N THR A 17 6.45 3.38 -2.58
CA THR A 17 5.55 2.35 -2.06
C THR A 17 6.34 1.24 -1.35
N ALA A 18 7.38 0.71 -1.97
CA ALA A 18 8.21 -0.33 -1.38
C ALA A 18 8.93 0.14 -0.11
N ALA A 19 9.41 1.38 -0.08
CA ALA A 19 10.04 1.97 1.10
C ALA A 19 9.03 2.14 2.25
N ALA A 20 7.81 2.62 1.98
CA ALA A 20 6.75 2.74 2.97
C ALA A 20 6.37 1.37 3.57
N ILE A 21 6.23 0.34 2.74
CA ILE A 21 5.99 -1.05 3.18
C ILE A 21 7.15 -1.55 4.06
N PHE A 22 8.39 -1.33 3.64
CA PHE A 22 9.56 -1.77 4.39
C PHE A 22 9.64 -1.09 5.76
N LEU A 23 9.45 0.22 5.83
CA LEU A 23 9.45 0.98 7.08
C LEU A 23 8.32 0.54 8.01
N ALA A 24 7.10 0.37 7.50
CA ALA A 24 5.97 -0.16 8.25
C ALA A 24 6.29 -1.55 8.85
N ARG A 25 6.84 -2.44 8.04
CA ARG A 25 7.19 -3.80 8.43
C ARG A 25 8.32 -3.88 9.45
N THR A 26 9.20 -2.88 9.47
CA THR A 26 10.32 -2.79 10.41
C THR A 26 10.01 -1.98 11.66
N GLY A 27 8.74 -1.60 11.87
CA GLY A 27 8.24 -1.01 13.10
C GLY A 27 8.36 0.51 13.18
N HIS A 28 8.58 1.20 12.06
CA HIS A 28 8.57 2.66 12.03
C HIS A 28 7.14 3.21 12.15
N GLY A 29 7.00 4.33 12.86
CA GLY A 29 5.74 5.03 13.00
C GLY A 29 5.32 5.78 11.73
N LYS A 30 4.05 6.19 11.65
CA LYS A 30 3.50 6.91 10.51
C LYS A 30 4.22 8.21 10.21
N GLU A 31 4.59 8.96 11.24
CA GLU A 31 5.34 10.22 11.09
C GLU A 31 6.73 10.00 10.48
N GLU A 32 7.40 8.90 10.85
CA GLU A 32 8.70 8.55 10.29
C GLU A 32 8.58 8.12 8.83
N ILE A 33 7.54 7.35 8.50
CA ILE A 33 7.22 6.93 7.13
C ILE A 33 6.93 8.16 6.27
N LYS A 34 6.08 9.07 6.75
CA LYS A 34 5.75 10.34 6.09
C LYS A 34 7.01 11.15 5.81
N ALA A 35 7.78 11.44 6.84
CA ALA A 35 9.00 12.24 6.73
C ALA A 35 10.03 11.62 5.75
N TYR A 36 10.14 10.29 5.76
CA TYR A 36 11.01 9.59 4.83
C TYR A 36 10.55 9.76 3.38
N VAL A 37 9.26 9.53 3.13
CA VAL A 37 8.69 9.60 1.77
C VAL A 37 8.76 11.02 1.22
N GLU A 38 8.45 12.04 2.02
CA GLU A 38 8.58 13.44 1.64
C GLU A 38 10.02 13.82 1.31
N ARG A 39 10.98 13.42 2.14
CA ARG A 39 12.39 13.74 1.96
C ARG A 39 13.03 13.05 0.76
N GLU A 40 12.82 11.74 0.62
CA GLU A 40 13.55 10.94 -0.39
C GLU A 40 12.87 10.96 -1.77
N PHE A 41 11.54 11.11 -1.81
CA PHE A 41 10.79 11.07 -3.06
C PHE A 41 10.16 12.41 -3.44
N GLY A 42 10.18 13.41 -2.55
CA GLY A 42 9.64 14.74 -2.84
C GLY A 42 8.13 14.75 -3.02
N TYR A 43 7.40 13.78 -2.49
CA TYR A 43 5.95 13.80 -2.46
C TYR A 43 5.45 14.77 -1.39
N ASP A 44 4.39 15.53 -1.70
CA ASP A 44 3.69 16.36 -0.72
C ASP A 44 2.57 15.53 -0.06
N LEU A 45 2.75 15.22 1.21
CA LEU A 45 1.79 14.48 2.04
C LEU A 45 1.15 15.39 3.11
N SER A 46 1.11 16.71 2.87
CA SER A 46 0.58 17.68 3.82
C SER A 46 -0.94 17.80 3.79
N ARG A 47 -1.59 17.46 2.66
CA ARG A 47 -3.03 17.53 2.49
C ARG A 47 -3.73 16.34 3.12
N SER A 48 -4.86 16.60 3.77
CA SER A 48 -5.73 15.56 4.29
C SER A 48 -6.57 14.90 3.18
N CYS A 49 -7.08 13.68 3.45
CA CYS A 49 -8.01 13.01 2.56
C CYS A 49 -9.29 13.81 2.32
N ASP A 50 -9.75 14.58 3.33
CA ASP A 50 -10.90 15.46 3.19
C ASP A 50 -10.66 16.64 2.24
N GLU A 51 -9.44 17.17 2.19
CA GLU A 51 -9.02 18.20 1.24
C GLU A 51 -8.77 17.65 -0.17
N ILE A 52 -8.39 16.38 -0.28
CA ILE A 52 -8.13 15.70 -1.55
C ILE A 52 -9.43 15.31 -2.25
N ARG A 53 -10.35 14.69 -1.51
CA ARG A 53 -11.57 14.06 -2.02
C ARG A 53 -12.41 14.92 -2.95
N PRO A 54 -12.66 16.21 -2.69
CA PRO A 54 -13.48 17.04 -3.58
C PRO A 54 -12.88 17.30 -4.96
N THR A 55 -11.57 17.16 -5.10
CA THR A 55 -10.83 17.52 -6.32
C THR A 55 -10.16 16.33 -7.02
N TYR A 56 -10.06 15.20 -6.33
CA TYR A 56 -9.43 14.00 -6.89
C TYR A 56 -10.39 13.33 -7.89
N HIS A 57 -9.83 12.93 -9.01
CA HIS A 57 -10.57 12.29 -10.09
C HIS A 57 -9.74 11.10 -10.64
N HIS A 58 -10.25 10.42 -11.64
CA HIS A 58 -9.52 9.31 -12.25
C HIS A 58 -8.24 9.81 -12.91
N VAL A 59 -7.10 9.31 -12.41
CA VAL A 59 -5.76 9.58 -12.95
C VAL A 59 -4.99 8.27 -13.04
N GLU A 60 -4.14 8.18 -14.07
CA GLU A 60 -3.34 6.98 -14.37
C GLU A 60 -1.83 7.30 -14.27
N ASN A 61 -1.46 8.18 -13.34
CA ASN A 61 -0.07 8.56 -13.14
C ASN A 61 0.38 8.39 -11.68
N CYS A 62 1.65 8.04 -11.49
CA CYS A 62 2.21 7.80 -10.17
C CYS A 62 2.32 9.06 -9.32
N GLN A 63 2.48 10.24 -9.94
CA GLN A 63 2.67 11.51 -9.24
C GLN A 63 1.45 11.92 -8.42
N GLU A 64 0.26 11.53 -8.87
CA GLU A 64 -0.99 11.83 -8.19
C GLU A 64 -1.55 10.62 -7.42
N THR A 65 -1.36 9.39 -7.92
CA THR A 65 -1.91 8.20 -7.27
C THR A 65 -1.14 7.79 -6.01
N VAL A 66 0.18 7.76 -6.07
CA VAL A 66 1.01 7.25 -4.96
C VAL A 66 0.93 8.11 -3.71
N PRO A 67 1.08 9.47 -3.77
CA PRO A 67 0.95 10.28 -2.56
C PRO A 67 -0.44 10.20 -1.93
N GLN A 68 -1.52 10.13 -2.72
CA GLN A 68 -2.87 10.02 -2.20
C GLN A 68 -3.10 8.67 -1.49
N ALA A 69 -2.58 7.59 -2.06
CA ALA A 69 -2.64 6.27 -1.42
C ALA A 69 -1.85 6.22 -0.10
N ILE A 70 -0.68 6.85 -0.05
CA ILE A 70 0.11 6.94 1.18
C ILE A 70 -0.61 7.82 2.21
N THR A 71 -1.20 8.95 1.81
CA THR A 71 -1.98 9.82 2.71
C THR A 71 -3.17 9.05 3.32
N ALA A 72 -3.89 8.25 2.53
CA ALA A 72 -4.98 7.42 3.04
C ALA A 72 -4.51 6.42 4.12
N PHE A 73 -3.33 5.83 3.95
CA PHE A 73 -2.72 5.01 5.00
C PHE A 73 -2.34 5.84 6.23
N LEU A 74 -1.73 7.01 6.05
CA LEU A 74 -1.27 7.85 7.16
C LEU A 74 -2.42 8.31 8.07
N GLU A 75 -3.58 8.58 7.52
CA GLU A 75 -4.78 9.00 8.29
C GLU A 75 -5.54 7.84 8.92
N SER A 76 -5.36 6.62 8.44
CA SER A 76 -6.14 5.46 8.90
C SER A 76 -5.85 5.07 10.33
N THR A 77 -6.81 4.43 10.98
CA THR A 77 -6.71 3.91 12.35
C THR A 77 -6.50 2.41 12.41
N ASP A 78 -6.87 1.68 11.36
CA ASP A 78 -6.68 0.24 11.19
C ASP A 78 -6.64 -0.15 9.71
N PHE A 79 -6.52 -1.44 9.42
CA PHE A 79 -6.42 -1.96 8.05
C PHE A 79 -7.68 -1.70 7.22
N GLU A 80 -8.87 -1.94 7.79
CA GLU A 80 -10.13 -1.73 7.08
C GLU A 80 -10.39 -0.25 6.83
N ASP A 81 -10.11 0.59 7.81
CA ASP A 81 -10.22 2.04 7.70
C ASP A 81 -9.28 2.59 6.61
N ALA A 82 -8.07 2.07 6.51
CA ALA A 82 -7.14 2.42 5.44
C ALA A 82 -7.73 2.17 4.04
N LEU A 83 -8.31 0.98 3.83
CA LEU A 83 -8.94 0.64 2.55
C LEU A 83 -10.18 1.49 2.27
N ARG A 84 -11.03 1.70 3.27
CA ARG A 84 -12.23 2.53 3.14
C ARG A 84 -11.88 3.98 2.82
N THR A 85 -10.86 4.51 3.48
CA THR A 85 -10.36 5.86 3.22
C THR A 85 -9.82 5.97 1.79
N ALA A 86 -9.00 5.03 1.33
CA ALA A 86 -8.48 5.02 -0.03
C ALA A 86 -9.62 4.98 -1.08
N VAL A 87 -10.58 4.06 -0.91
CA VAL A 87 -11.73 3.94 -1.81
C VAL A 87 -12.59 5.21 -1.81
N SER A 88 -12.72 5.88 -0.65
CA SER A 88 -13.53 7.10 -0.52
C SER A 88 -12.97 8.31 -1.28
N LEU A 89 -11.70 8.28 -1.68
CA LEU A 89 -11.10 9.32 -2.52
C LEU A 89 -11.68 9.28 -3.95
N GLY A 90 -12.19 8.13 -4.39
CA GLY A 90 -12.72 7.97 -5.74
C GLY A 90 -11.61 7.71 -6.77
N GLY A 91 -11.87 8.07 -8.01
CA GLY A 91 -10.92 7.88 -9.11
C GLY A 91 -10.62 6.41 -9.38
N ASP A 92 -9.35 6.07 -9.57
CA ASP A 92 -8.84 4.69 -9.71
C ASP A 92 -8.72 4.04 -8.33
N SER A 93 -9.87 3.76 -7.72
CA SER A 93 -9.97 3.34 -6.31
C SER A 93 -9.39 1.97 -6.02
N ASP A 94 -9.31 1.07 -6.98
CA ASP A 94 -8.70 -0.25 -6.81
C ASP A 94 -7.17 -0.14 -6.78
N THR A 95 -6.56 0.71 -7.60
CA THR A 95 -5.12 1.02 -7.53
C THR A 95 -4.76 1.72 -6.22
N LEU A 96 -5.55 2.73 -5.81
CA LEU A 96 -5.38 3.39 -4.51
C LEU A 96 -5.44 2.38 -3.37
N ALA A 97 -6.47 1.53 -3.35
CA ALA A 97 -6.66 0.52 -2.32
C ALA A 97 -5.54 -0.54 -2.32
N ALA A 98 -5.01 -0.91 -3.49
CA ALA A 98 -3.90 -1.86 -3.59
C ALA A 98 -2.61 -1.29 -2.97
N ILE A 99 -2.27 -0.03 -3.26
CA ILE A 99 -1.09 0.64 -2.68
C ILE A 99 -1.26 0.85 -1.18
N THR A 100 -2.38 1.46 -0.77
CA THR A 100 -2.71 1.72 0.64
C THR A 100 -2.74 0.44 1.45
N GLY A 101 -3.42 -0.59 0.93
CA GLY A 101 -3.57 -1.89 1.59
C GLY A 101 -2.24 -2.61 1.78
N SER A 102 -1.31 -2.50 0.82
CA SER A 102 0.01 -3.10 0.94
C SER A 102 0.84 -2.49 2.10
N ILE A 103 0.71 -1.19 2.31
CA ILE A 103 1.37 -0.49 3.43
C ILE A 103 0.64 -0.80 4.75
N ALA A 104 -0.70 -0.75 4.72
CA ALA A 104 -1.53 -1.02 5.89
C ALA A 104 -1.39 -2.47 6.38
N GLU A 105 -1.26 -3.46 5.48
CA GLU A 105 -0.96 -4.84 5.85
C GLU A 105 0.37 -4.95 6.60
N ALA A 106 1.40 -4.27 6.11
CA ALA A 106 2.71 -4.29 6.74
C ALA A 106 2.71 -3.64 8.15
N PHE A 107 1.84 -2.64 8.35
CA PHE A 107 1.75 -1.85 9.59
C PHE A 107 0.80 -2.46 10.62
N TYR A 108 -0.41 -2.86 10.22
CA TYR A 108 -1.48 -3.34 11.10
C TYR A 108 -1.68 -4.86 11.06
N GLY A 109 -1.25 -5.51 9.99
CA GLY A 109 -1.72 -6.83 9.63
C GLY A 109 -3.12 -6.81 8.99
N VAL A 110 -3.52 -7.90 8.35
CA VAL A 110 -4.87 -8.05 7.78
C VAL A 110 -5.73 -8.83 8.77
N PRO A 111 -6.93 -8.34 9.16
CA PRO A 111 -7.87 -9.09 9.98
C PRO A 111 -8.23 -10.43 9.33
N GLU A 112 -8.30 -11.49 10.14
CA GLU A 112 -8.52 -12.86 9.64
C GLU A 112 -9.83 -12.99 8.85
N GLU A 113 -10.88 -12.32 9.29
CA GLU A 113 -12.17 -12.31 8.61
C GLU A 113 -12.07 -11.77 7.18
N LEU A 114 -11.31 -10.68 6.98
CA LEU A 114 -11.06 -10.10 5.66
C LEU A 114 -10.20 -11.01 4.80
N GLN A 115 -9.18 -11.66 5.39
CA GLN A 115 -8.38 -12.66 4.67
C GLN A 115 -9.25 -13.81 4.15
N GLN A 116 -10.13 -14.33 5.00
CA GLN A 116 -11.04 -15.43 4.63
C GLN A 116 -12.00 -15.00 3.50
N GLU A 117 -12.56 -13.80 3.59
CA GLU A 117 -13.45 -13.27 2.54
C GLU A 117 -12.73 -13.05 1.21
N CYS A 118 -11.50 -12.55 1.23
CA CYS A 118 -10.68 -12.43 0.03
C CYS A 118 -10.38 -13.80 -0.60
N ARG A 119 -10.01 -14.79 0.22
CA ARG A 119 -9.69 -16.15 -0.27
C ARG A 119 -10.86 -16.80 -1.00
N LYS A 120 -12.08 -16.57 -0.57
CA LYS A 120 -13.30 -17.09 -1.23
C LYS A 120 -13.48 -16.53 -2.66
N ARG A 121 -12.89 -15.40 -2.96
CA ARG A 121 -12.98 -14.71 -4.26
C ARG A 121 -11.84 -15.05 -5.21
N LEU A 122 -10.82 -15.73 -4.72
CA LEU A 122 -9.68 -16.14 -5.55
C LEU A 122 -10.04 -17.33 -6.43
N THR A 123 -9.53 -17.33 -7.65
CA THR A 123 -9.55 -18.55 -8.47
C THR A 123 -8.70 -19.64 -7.82
N PRO A 124 -8.95 -20.94 -8.06
CA PRO A 124 -8.14 -22.02 -7.50
C PRO A 124 -6.63 -21.86 -7.78
N LYS A 125 -6.26 -21.34 -8.96
CA LYS A 125 -4.88 -21.09 -9.33
C LYS A 125 -4.24 -19.99 -8.49
N LEU A 126 -4.94 -18.89 -8.25
CA LEU A 126 -4.45 -17.78 -7.42
C LEU A 126 -4.38 -18.19 -5.94
N ALA A 127 -5.36 -18.93 -5.46
CA ALA A 127 -5.36 -19.45 -4.09
C ALA A 127 -4.15 -20.37 -3.84
N GLU A 128 -3.78 -21.22 -4.82
CA GLU A 128 -2.61 -22.09 -4.71
C GLU A 128 -1.30 -21.28 -4.72
N ILE A 129 -1.20 -20.23 -5.55
CA ILE A 129 -0.02 -19.34 -5.56
C ILE A 129 0.14 -18.65 -4.21
N LEU A 130 -0.95 -18.11 -3.65
CA LEU A 130 -0.96 -17.45 -2.35
C LEU A 130 -0.50 -18.42 -1.25
N ARG A 131 -1.06 -19.62 -1.21
CA ARG A 131 -0.68 -20.66 -0.22
C ARG A 131 0.80 -21.01 -0.30
N ARG A 132 1.37 -21.12 -1.49
CA ARG A 132 2.80 -21.40 -1.68
C ARG A 132 3.67 -20.23 -1.20
N TRP A 133 3.25 -19.01 -1.47
CA TRP A 133 3.92 -17.81 -0.98
C TRP A 133 3.96 -17.74 0.55
N GLU A 134 2.81 -17.94 1.19
CA GLU A 134 2.68 -17.95 2.65
C GLU A 134 3.56 -19.04 3.30
N SER A 135 3.59 -20.24 2.69
CA SER A 135 4.43 -21.33 3.16
C SER A 135 5.93 -21.00 3.05
N ALA A 136 6.34 -20.32 1.99
CA ALA A 136 7.73 -19.88 1.81
C ALA A 136 8.13 -18.84 2.87
N LEU A 137 7.30 -17.85 3.11
CA LEU A 137 7.55 -16.82 4.14
C LEU A 137 7.61 -17.42 5.56
N TYR A 138 6.75 -18.40 5.85
CA TYR A 138 6.76 -19.08 7.13
C TYR A 138 8.07 -19.84 7.36
N ASN A 139 8.56 -20.53 6.34
CA ASN A 139 9.83 -21.27 6.40
C ASN A 139 11.03 -20.33 6.55
N GLU A 140 11.01 -19.15 5.91
CA GLU A 140 12.07 -18.15 6.06
C GLU A 140 12.11 -17.54 7.46
N LYS A 141 10.97 -17.27 8.07
CA LYS A 141 10.87 -16.80 9.47
C LYS A 141 11.45 -17.82 10.46
N ILE A 142 11.16 -19.12 10.26
CA ILE A 142 11.72 -20.20 11.10
C ILE A 142 13.24 -20.29 10.93
N CYS A 143 13.76 -20.04 9.72
CA CYS A 143 15.19 -20.08 9.44
C CYS A 143 15.95 -18.81 9.86
N GLY A 144 15.28 -17.80 10.44
CA GLY A 144 15.91 -16.57 10.94
C GLY A 144 16.52 -15.67 9.86
N ARG A 145 16.01 -15.72 8.62
CA ARG A 145 16.53 -14.96 7.48
C ARG A 145 15.76 -13.67 7.14
N ILE A 146 14.80 -13.31 8.00
CA ILE A 146 14.08 -12.03 7.89
C ILE A 146 13.95 -11.41 9.30
#